data_f37d3a71e340b64f0c5d28f7ea674251
#
_entry.id   f37d3a71e340b64f0c5d28f7ea674251
#
_cell.length_a   1.000
_cell.length_b   1.000
_cell.length_c   1.000
_cell.angle_alpha   90.00
_cell.angle_beta   90.00
_cell.angle_gamma   90.00
#
_symmetry.space_group_name_H-M   'P 1'
#
loop_
_entity.id
_entity.type
_entity.pdbx_description
1 polymer ?
#
loop_
_entity_poly.entity_id
_entity_poly.type
_entity_poly.pdbx_seq_one_letter_code
_entity_poly.pdbx_strand_id
1 'polypeptide(L)'
;MRNIIFIAFFFMHYVNAQDFVSKNLSDEQILELIEKHRPSKGAEIPADLKYKLGATHVNGQYHLTDKPFIIEGAKKMHDLGYGILKLWFYKADGQAHGYKYNSEWNLTKTMTLKELATHKYYDEVFNMPFKVFALNIKDGYAGASTEDQTENLNRVEKEFYDLTAHFLNKYKDRDVSFILSNWEGDWMLRGGTSAKSKWRKDSVSPNAPVRVKNMIDWIKARQKGVSRARKEFSNSKCKVYNAVEVNKVYDGILYSMPSITTSVLPNVEVDMVAWSAYDGKSDDGIKMYKGIDYLRHYMNPTPYMKGEKFVFIGEINEHENRNNRTKAYVQNFTDVIMGVYLAQNIPYIFYWELYSNDTKTGSKKQDRVLKAEELAGNWLIRPDGSFGWAQEYFHNLLEKSRTKNITSKN
;
A
#
# COMPACT_ATOMS: atom_id res chain seq x y z
N MET A 1 27.01 -25.11 41.67
CA MET A 1 26.05 -25.20 40.56
C MET A 1 26.43 -24.16 39.49
N ARG A 2 26.97 -24.63 38.37
CA ARG A 2 27.45 -23.75 37.28
C ARG A 2 26.25 -23.48 36.34
N ASN A 3 25.87 -22.21 36.27
CA ASN A 3 24.86 -21.77 35.27
C ASN A 3 25.49 -21.79 33.87
N ILE A 4 25.05 -22.71 33.03
CA ILE A 4 25.39 -22.76 31.62
C ILE A 4 24.41 -21.83 30.93
N ILE A 5 24.91 -20.67 30.47
CA ILE A 5 24.18 -19.75 29.63
C ILE A 5 24.25 -20.34 28.20
N PHE A 6 23.12 -20.84 27.70
CA PHE A 6 22.95 -21.20 26.29
C PHE A 6 22.83 -19.90 25.47
N ILE A 7 23.94 -19.49 24.84
CA ILE A 7 23.92 -18.47 23.78
C ILE A 7 23.48 -19.19 22.51
N ALA A 8 22.21 -19.03 22.15
CA ALA A 8 21.71 -19.46 20.86
C ALA A 8 22.28 -18.52 19.78
N PHE A 9 23.31 -18.98 19.07
CA PHE A 9 23.78 -18.34 17.85
C PHE A 9 22.69 -18.48 16.78
N PHE A 10 21.95 -17.41 16.51
CA PHE A 10 21.18 -17.27 15.29
C PHE A 10 22.17 -17.14 14.12
N PHE A 11 22.42 -18.23 13.41
CA PHE A 11 23.07 -18.17 12.11
C PHE A 11 22.10 -17.44 11.15
N MET A 12 22.30 -16.12 10.98
CA MET A 12 21.76 -15.42 9.83
C MET A 12 22.50 -15.99 8.60
N HIS A 13 21.80 -16.79 7.83
CA HIS A 13 22.26 -17.13 6.49
C HIS A 13 22.19 -15.87 5.65
N TYR A 14 23.31 -15.17 5.52
CA TYR A 14 23.48 -14.12 4.52
C TYR A 14 23.49 -14.78 3.14
N VAL A 15 22.36 -14.84 2.48
CA VAL A 15 22.32 -15.08 1.05
C VAL A 15 22.86 -13.83 0.38
N ASN A 16 23.96 -13.96 -0.37
CA ASN A 16 24.54 -12.85 -1.11
C ASN A 16 23.47 -12.26 -2.04
N ALA A 17 23.15 -10.99 -1.89
CA ALA A 17 22.12 -10.31 -2.67
C ALA A 17 22.43 -10.29 -4.18
N GLN A 18 23.67 -10.54 -4.58
CA GLN A 18 24.08 -10.66 -5.98
C GLN A 18 23.59 -11.94 -6.67
N ASP A 19 23.28 -13.02 -5.91
CA ASP A 19 22.81 -14.29 -6.46
C ASP A 19 21.30 -14.36 -6.69
N PHE A 20 20.57 -13.28 -6.33
CA PHE A 20 19.12 -13.20 -6.43
C PHE A 20 18.64 -12.12 -7.40
N VAL A 21 19.11 -12.15 -8.60
CA VAL A 21 18.45 -11.46 -9.73
C VAL A 21 17.43 -12.45 -10.32
N SER A 22 16.22 -11.97 -10.65
CA SER A 22 15.14 -12.73 -11.29
C SER A 22 15.68 -13.95 -12.02
N LYS A 23 15.41 -15.14 -11.49
CA LYS A 23 16.05 -16.40 -11.92
C LYS A 23 16.16 -16.43 -13.46
N ASN A 24 17.27 -15.95 -14.00
CA ASN A 24 17.72 -16.08 -15.39
C ASN A 24 17.41 -14.96 -16.40
N LEU A 25 16.93 -13.77 -16.03
CA LEU A 25 16.75 -12.67 -17.01
C LEU A 25 17.83 -11.60 -16.83
N SER A 26 18.48 -11.21 -17.94
CA SER A 26 19.35 -10.02 -17.98
C SER A 26 18.52 -8.75 -17.93
N ASP A 27 19.17 -7.59 -17.68
CA ASP A 27 18.50 -6.30 -17.69
C ASP A 27 17.89 -5.99 -19.06
N GLU A 28 18.55 -6.39 -20.15
CA GLU A 28 18.05 -6.29 -21.51
C GLU A 28 16.78 -7.10 -21.71
N GLN A 29 16.74 -8.33 -21.23
CA GLN A 29 15.56 -9.19 -21.33
C GLN A 29 14.38 -8.65 -20.50
N ILE A 30 14.66 -8.11 -19.31
CA ILE A 30 13.65 -7.44 -18.49
C ILE A 30 13.10 -6.21 -19.21
N LEU A 31 13.98 -5.39 -19.79
CA LEU A 31 13.57 -4.22 -20.56
C LEU A 31 12.70 -4.59 -21.75
N GLU A 32 13.08 -5.62 -22.52
CA GLU A 32 12.27 -6.13 -23.63
C GLU A 32 10.87 -6.59 -23.18
N LEU A 33 10.79 -7.27 -22.02
CA LEU A 33 9.51 -7.65 -21.43
C LEU A 33 8.68 -6.45 -21.05
N ILE A 34 9.26 -5.45 -20.39
CA ILE A 34 8.57 -4.22 -20.02
C ILE A 34 8.06 -3.51 -21.28
N GLU A 35 8.92 -3.29 -22.28
CA GLU A 35 8.57 -2.61 -23.53
C GLU A 35 7.44 -3.33 -24.28
N LYS A 36 7.47 -4.65 -24.35
CA LYS A 36 6.42 -5.48 -24.94
C LYS A 36 5.07 -5.30 -24.24
N HIS A 37 5.08 -5.03 -22.94
CA HIS A 37 3.87 -4.89 -22.13
C HIS A 37 3.44 -3.44 -21.89
N ARG A 38 4.10 -2.47 -22.49
CA ARG A 38 3.69 -1.06 -22.41
C ARG A 38 2.43 -0.80 -23.24
N PRO A 39 1.38 -0.18 -22.66
CA PRO A 39 0.16 0.19 -23.36
C PRO A 39 0.41 1.09 -24.59
N SER A 40 1.39 1.99 -24.52
CA SER A 40 1.77 2.86 -25.64
C SER A 40 2.40 2.09 -26.82
N LYS A 41 2.90 0.88 -26.58
CA LYS A 41 3.48 -0.03 -27.59
C LYS A 41 2.48 -1.06 -28.10
N GLY A 42 1.20 -0.92 -27.74
CA GLY A 42 0.15 -1.82 -28.21
C GLY A 42 -0.13 -3.02 -27.33
N ALA A 43 0.40 -3.06 -26.11
CA ALA A 43 0.10 -4.12 -25.17
C ALA A 43 -1.41 -4.24 -24.89
N GLU A 44 -1.85 -5.46 -24.70
CA GLU A 44 -3.25 -5.74 -24.40
C GLU A 44 -3.66 -5.21 -23.03
N ILE A 45 -4.72 -4.39 -22.99
CA ILE A 45 -5.28 -3.85 -21.75
C ILE A 45 -6.29 -4.85 -21.19
N PRO A 46 -6.15 -5.28 -19.92
CA PRO A 46 -7.12 -6.19 -19.29
C PRO A 46 -8.52 -5.59 -19.27
N ALA A 47 -9.53 -6.37 -19.63
CA ALA A 47 -10.93 -5.94 -19.61
C ALA A 47 -11.42 -5.54 -18.21
N ASP A 48 -10.81 -6.08 -17.18
CA ASP A 48 -11.09 -5.82 -15.76
C ASP A 48 -10.15 -4.78 -15.12
N LEU A 49 -9.43 -3.97 -15.92
CA LEU A 49 -8.44 -2.99 -15.42
C LEU A 49 -8.97 -2.10 -14.31
N LYS A 50 -10.25 -1.70 -14.37
CA LYS A 50 -10.89 -0.89 -13.32
C LYS A 50 -10.88 -1.54 -11.92
N TYR A 51 -10.72 -2.86 -11.83
CA TYR A 51 -10.61 -3.61 -10.58
C TYR A 51 -9.17 -3.94 -10.20
N LYS A 52 -8.20 -3.38 -10.93
CA LYS A 52 -6.76 -3.59 -10.74
C LYS A 52 -6.00 -2.29 -10.59
N LEU A 53 -6.49 -1.21 -11.19
CA LEU A 53 -5.94 0.14 -11.10
C LEU A 53 -6.81 0.99 -10.17
N GLY A 54 -6.20 1.64 -9.19
CA GLY A 54 -6.84 2.55 -8.25
C GLY A 54 -5.93 3.68 -7.81
N ALA A 55 -6.39 4.43 -6.82
CA ALA A 55 -5.56 5.44 -6.17
C ALA A 55 -5.84 5.49 -4.66
N THR A 56 -4.91 6.13 -3.96
CA THR A 56 -5.09 6.50 -2.55
C THR A 56 -5.86 7.82 -2.48
N HIS A 57 -6.78 7.90 -1.53
CA HIS A 57 -7.41 9.16 -1.15
C HIS A 57 -7.19 9.43 0.33
N VAL A 58 -6.41 10.46 0.64
CA VAL A 58 -6.13 10.92 2.01
C VAL A 58 -5.37 12.24 2.00
N ASN A 59 -5.43 13.02 3.07
CA ASN A 59 -4.55 14.17 3.34
C ASN A 59 -4.46 15.26 2.27
N GLY A 60 -5.27 15.26 1.24
CA GLY A 60 -5.23 16.29 0.21
C GLY A 60 -5.25 17.70 0.80
N GLN A 61 -4.61 18.66 0.15
CA GLN A 61 -4.53 20.05 0.63
C GLN A 61 -5.61 20.94 0.00
N TYR A 62 -6.62 20.33 -0.62
CA TYR A 62 -7.82 20.97 -1.18
C TYR A 62 -8.98 19.98 -1.25
N HIS A 63 -10.17 20.50 -1.49
CA HIS A 63 -11.39 19.76 -1.75
C HIS A 63 -12.16 20.45 -2.89
N LEU A 64 -13.09 19.78 -3.50
CA LEU A 64 -13.86 20.27 -4.66
C LEU A 64 -15.34 20.45 -4.38
N THR A 65 -15.85 19.90 -3.28
CA THR A 65 -17.26 19.96 -2.91
C THR A 65 -17.42 20.20 -1.41
N ASP A 66 -18.65 20.43 -0.96
CA ASP A 66 -19.00 20.56 0.46
C ASP A 66 -19.30 19.22 1.14
N LYS A 67 -19.04 18.09 0.46
CA LYS A 67 -19.21 16.75 1.05
C LYS A 67 -18.08 16.44 2.03
N PRO A 68 -18.34 15.59 3.03
CA PRO A 68 -17.25 15.03 3.85
C PRO A 68 -16.13 14.48 2.96
N PHE A 69 -14.88 14.88 3.25
CA PHE A 69 -13.76 14.71 2.33
C PHE A 69 -13.52 13.26 1.90
N ILE A 70 -13.69 12.28 2.81
CA ILE A 70 -13.56 10.87 2.48
C ILE A 70 -14.63 10.41 1.48
N ILE A 71 -15.87 10.92 1.62
CA ILE A 71 -17.00 10.61 0.72
C ILE A 71 -16.79 11.28 -0.63
N GLU A 72 -16.35 12.56 -0.63
CA GLU A 72 -16.02 13.28 -1.85
C GLU A 72 -15.03 12.50 -2.71
N GLY A 73 -13.89 12.10 -2.12
CA GLY A 73 -12.85 11.39 -2.86
C GLY A 73 -13.28 10.00 -3.30
N ALA A 74 -13.99 9.24 -2.46
CA ALA A 74 -14.50 7.93 -2.86
C ALA A 74 -15.49 8.05 -4.03
N LYS A 75 -16.41 9.01 -3.96
CA LYS A 75 -17.33 9.27 -5.07
C LYS A 75 -16.61 9.70 -6.34
N LYS A 76 -15.62 10.60 -6.23
CA LYS A 76 -14.80 11.03 -7.38
C LYS A 76 -14.09 9.83 -8.03
N MET A 77 -13.47 8.95 -7.24
CA MET A 77 -12.82 7.74 -7.76
C MET A 77 -13.80 6.83 -8.51
N HIS A 78 -14.99 6.62 -7.95
CA HIS A 78 -16.03 5.83 -8.63
C HIS A 78 -16.48 6.48 -9.95
N ASP A 79 -16.73 7.79 -9.95
CA ASP A 79 -17.17 8.56 -11.12
C ASP A 79 -16.11 8.57 -12.24
N LEU A 80 -14.81 8.50 -11.87
CA LEU A 80 -13.69 8.32 -12.81
C LEU A 80 -13.59 6.90 -13.37
N GLY A 81 -14.39 5.97 -12.86
CA GLY A 81 -14.45 4.59 -13.35
C GLY A 81 -13.53 3.60 -12.64
N TYR A 82 -12.91 3.98 -11.53
CA TYR A 82 -12.13 3.06 -10.72
C TYR A 82 -13.04 2.14 -9.90
N GLY A 83 -12.69 0.88 -9.79
CA GLY A 83 -13.40 -0.12 -9.00
C GLY A 83 -12.65 -0.56 -7.74
N ILE A 84 -11.51 0.05 -7.44
CA ILE A 84 -10.71 -0.17 -6.23
C ILE A 84 -10.26 1.15 -5.63
N LEU A 85 -10.12 1.19 -4.31
CA LEU A 85 -9.78 2.42 -3.57
C LEU A 85 -8.87 2.10 -2.38
N LYS A 86 -7.80 2.89 -2.17
CA LYS A 86 -6.96 2.84 -0.98
C LYS A 86 -7.28 4.02 -0.07
N LEU A 87 -7.43 3.73 1.24
CA LEU A 87 -7.81 4.70 2.27
C LEU A 87 -6.92 4.55 3.50
N TRP A 88 -6.74 5.62 4.25
CA TRP A 88 -6.26 5.52 5.62
C TRP A 88 -7.41 5.14 6.55
N PHE A 89 -7.09 4.29 7.53
CA PHE A 89 -8.03 3.78 8.51
C PHE A 89 -7.38 3.92 9.90
N TYR A 90 -7.39 5.15 10.40
CA TYR A 90 -6.68 5.54 11.59
C TYR A 90 -7.65 5.89 12.70
N LYS A 91 -7.35 5.43 13.92
CA LYS A 91 -8.10 5.80 15.11
C LYS A 91 -7.79 7.25 15.51
N ALA A 92 -8.75 7.91 16.12
CA ALA A 92 -8.65 9.24 16.74
C ALA A 92 -8.06 10.34 15.81
N ASP A 93 -7.17 11.16 16.33
CA ASP A 93 -6.70 12.39 15.68
C ASP A 93 -6.11 12.19 14.30
N GLY A 94 -5.46 11.04 14.05
CA GLY A 94 -4.89 10.72 12.75
C GLY A 94 -5.93 10.61 11.63
N GLN A 95 -7.13 10.11 11.97
CA GLN A 95 -8.24 9.99 11.01
C GLN A 95 -8.83 11.36 10.66
N ALA A 96 -9.14 12.15 11.67
CA ALA A 96 -9.68 13.49 11.48
C ALA A 96 -8.69 14.37 10.70
N HIS A 97 -7.39 14.22 10.94
CA HIS A 97 -6.37 14.97 10.20
C HIS A 97 -6.29 14.54 8.73
N GLY A 98 -6.42 13.24 8.44
CA GLY A 98 -6.38 12.70 7.08
C GLY A 98 -7.58 13.09 6.20
N TYR A 99 -8.74 13.36 6.82
CA TYR A 99 -9.99 13.68 6.12
C TYR A 99 -10.69 14.89 6.76
N LYS A 100 -9.97 16.00 6.87
CA LYS A 100 -10.39 17.17 7.66
C LYS A 100 -11.50 18.00 7.04
N TYR A 101 -11.61 18.05 5.70
CA TYR A 101 -12.55 18.97 5.05
C TYR A 101 -13.99 18.48 5.17
N ASN A 102 -14.87 19.38 5.53
CA ASN A 102 -16.34 19.17 5.60
C ASN A 102 -16.73 17.91 6.39
N SER A 103 -15.93 17.55 7.39
CA SER A 103 -16.07 16.31 8.13
C SER A 103 -16.07 16.56 9.64
N GLU A 104 -17.00 15.93 10.33
CA GLU A 104 -17.08 15.89 11.78
C GLU A 104 -16.76 14.46 12.25
N TRP A 105 -15.55 14.27 12.72
CA TRP A 105 -15.06 12.98 13.22
C TRP A 105 -15.20 12.93 14.74
N ASN A 106 -16.29 12.37 15.24
CA ASN A 106 -16.50 12.16 16.67
C ASN A 106 -15.77 10.89 17.13
N LEU A 107 -14.44 10.92 17.11
CA LEU A 107 -13.59 9.77 17.45
C LEU A 107 -13.09 9.88 18.89
N THR A 108 -12.96 8.73 19.55
CA THR A 108 -12.33 8.61 20.87
C THR A 108 -11.06 7.82 20.81
N LYS A 109 -10.13 8.07 21.76
CA LYS A 109 -8.86 7.32 21.83
C LYS A 109 -9.05 5.83 22.12
N THR A 110 -10.19 5.46 22.72
CA THR A 110 -10.54 4.08 23.07
C THR A 110 -11.32 3.35 21.99
N MET A 111 -11.71 4.05 20.92
CA MET A 111 -12.45 3.45 19.80
C MET A 111 -11.71 2.27 19.21
N THR A 112 -12.40 1.18 18.97
CA THR A 112 -11.88 -0.02 18.30
C THR A 112 -11.87 0.15 16.78
N LEU A 113 -11.10 -0.67 16.06
CA LEU A 113 -11.13 -0.71 14.59
C LEU A 113 -12.53 -1.08 14.06
N LYS A 114 -13.23 -1.99 14.73
CA LYS A 114 -14.62 -2.35 14.38
C LYS A 114 -15.57 -1.16 14.52
N GLU A 115 -15.50 -0.40 15.61
CA GLU A 115 -16.32 0.81 15.81
C GLU A 115 -16.01 1.86 14.75
N LEU A 116 -14.72 2.06 14.40
CA LEU A 116 -14.33 2.94 13.30
C LEU A 116 -14.96 2.50 11.96
N ALA A 117 -15.01 1.20 11.68
CA ALA A 117 -15.65 0.65 10.48
C ALA A 117 -17.17 0.89 10.42
N THR A 118 -17.80 1.13 11.58
CA THR A 118 -19.24 1.48 11.66
C THR A 118 -19.51 2.98 11.67
N HIS A 119 -18.45 3.82 11.66
CA HIS A 119 -18.62 5.26 11.58
C HIS A 119 -19.33 5.65 10.28
N LYS A 120 -20.28 6.62 10.36
CA LYS A 120 -21.17 7.02 9.25
C LYS A 120 -20.45 7.22 7.91
N TYR A 121 -19.26 7.82 7.93
CA TYR A 121 -18.50 8.09 6.70
C TYR A 121 -17.87 6.83 6.09
N TYR A 122 -17.31 5.95 6.92
CA TYR A 122 -16.80 4.68 6.41
C TYR A 122 -17.91 3.75 5.97
N ASP A 123 -19.03 3.73 6.70
CA ASP A 123 -20.19 2.94 6.32
C ASP A 123 -20.72 3.34 4.94
N GLU A 124 -20.84 4.64 4.67
CA GLU A 124 -21.24 5.15 3.35
C GLU A 124 -20.23 4.73 2.27
N VAL A 125 -18.93 4.93 2.51
CA VAL A 125 -17.88 4.59 1.52
C VAL A 125 -17.81 3.10 1.26
N PHE A 126 -17.86 2.24 2.28
CA PHE A 126 -17.78 0.78 2.12
C PHE A 126 -19.04 0.19 1.45
N ASN A 127 -20.15 0.92 1.46
CA ASN A 127 -21.34 0.56 0.69
C ASN A 127 -21.28 0.98 -0.80
N MET A 128 -20.33 1.82 -1.21
CA MET A 128 -20.11 2.13 -2.63
C MET A 128 -19.67 0.89 -3.41
N PRO A 129 -19.89 0.84 -4.73
CA PRO A 129 -19.70 -0.38 -5.54
C PRO A 129 -18.23 -0.63 -5.94
N PHE A 130 -17.31 -0.46 -5.01
CA PHE A 130 -15.93 -0.91 -5.16
C PHE A 130 -15.81 -2.42 -4.93
N LYS A 131 -14.88 -3.06 -5.63
CA LYS A 131 -14.52 -4.47 -5.48
C LYS A 131 -13.39 -4.67 -4.46
N VAL A 132 -12.55 -3.66 -4.26
CA VAL A 132 -11.41 -3.73 -3.33
C VAL A 132 -11.28 -2.42 -2.57
N PHE A 133 -11.19 -2.55 -1.25
CA PHE A 133 -10.74 -1.49 -0.36
C PHE A 133 -9.40 -1.90 0.25
N ALA A 134 -8.33 -1.14 -0.05
CA ALA A 134 -7.05 -1.27 0.64
C ALA A 134 -7.03 -0.26 1.80
N LEU A 135 -6.86 -0.74 3.01
CA LEU A 135 -6.93 0.08 4.22
C LEU A 135 -5.57 0.14 4.90
N ASN A 136 -4.94 1.32 4.92
CA ASN A 136 -3.77 1.56 5.77
C ASN A 136 -4.24 1.74 7.21
N ILE A 137 -4.02 0.73 8.03
CA ILE A 137 -4.50 0.67 9.41
C ILE A 137 -3.43 1.17 10.38
N LYS A 138 -3.83 2.11 11.25
CA LYS A 138 -3.09 2.49 12.44
C LYS A 138 -3.90 2.11 13.67
N ASP A 139 -3.49 1.04 14.32
CA ASP A 139 -4.18 0.42 15.46
C ASP A 139 -3.74 0.97 16.84
N GLY A 140 -2.84 1.96 16.85
CA GLY A 140 -2.25 2.52 18.07
C GLY A 140 -1.07 1.71 18.62
N TYR A 141 -0.65 0.63 17.94
CA TYR A 141 0.55 -0.14 18.28
C TYR A 141 1.78 0.42 17.55
N ALA A 142 2.87 0.57 18.28
CA ALA A 142 4.15 0.93 17.69
C ALA A 142 4.95 -0.36 17.39
N GLY A 143 4.67 -1.01 16.27
CA GLY A 143 5.20 -2.33 15.91
C GLY A 143 6.71 -2.52 16.09
N ALA A 144 7.49 -1.44 15.97
CA ALA A 144 8.92 -1.44 16.17
C ALA A 144 9.35 -0.81 17.52
N SER A 145 8.52 -0.89 18.57
CA SER A 145 8.91 -0.50 19.93
C SER A 145 10.14 -1.25 20.41
N THR A 146 10.85 -0.68 21.37
CA THR A 146 11.94 -1.33 22.10
C THR A 146 11.49 -1.91 23.45
N GLU A 147 10.21 -1.77 23.79
CA GLU A 147 9.60 -2.24 25.04
C GLU A 147 8.88 -3.58 24.85
N ASP A 148 8.59 -4.27 25.95
CA ASP A 148 7.72 -5.45 25.93
C ASP A 148 6.30 -5.05 25.50
N GLN A 149 5.76 -5.77 24.53
CA GLN A 149 4.49 -5.45 23.89
C GLN A 149 3.46 -6.60 24.02
N THR A 150 3.68 -7.58 24.89
CA THR A 150 2.86 -8.81 24.97
C THR A 150 1.36 -8.51 25.13
N GLU A 151 1.00 -7.60 26.04
CA GLU A 151 -0.41 -7.22 26.24
C GLU A 151 -0.99 -6.51 25.00
N ASN A 152 -0.19 -5.66 24.36
CA ASN A 152 -0.59 -4.98 23.12
C ASN A 152 -0.81 -5.98 21.98
N LEU A 153 -0.04 -7.06 21.89
CA LEU A 153 -0.18 -8.08 20.84
C LEU A 153 -1.54 -8.82 20.95
N ASN A 154 -1.98 -9.15 22.16
CA ASN A 154 -3.30 -9.74 22.38
C ASN A 154 -4.42 -8.78 21.95
N ARG A 155 -4.28 -7.49 22.25
CA ARG A 155 -5.21 -6.46 21.79
C ARG A 155 -5.20 -6.34 20.27
N VAL A 156 -4.02 -6.34 19.64
CA VAL A 156 -3.90 -6.29 18.16
C VAL A 156 -4.60 -7.50 17.53
N GLU A 157 -4.33 -8.72 17.99
CA GLU A 157 -5.02 -9.91 17.49
C GLU A 157 -6.54 -9.76 17.59
N LYS A 158 -7.04 -9.31 18.74
CA LYS A 158 -8.48 -9.12 18.96
C LYS A 158 -9.07 -8.06 18.03
N GLU A 159 -8.42 -6.91 17.88
CA GLU A 159 -8.88 -5.83 17.00
C GLU A 159 -8.97 -6.27 15.54
N PHE A 160 -7.97 -7.00 15.04
CA PHE A 160 -7.98 -7.52 13.67
C PHE A 160 -8.99 -8.66 13.48
N TYR A 161 -9.22 -9.47 14.51
CA TYR A 161 -10.32 -10.46 14.50
C TYR A 161 -11.67 -9.76 14.42
N ASP A 162 -11.96 -8.82 15.32
CA ASP A 162 -13.25 -8.14 15.40
C ASP A 162 -13.57 -7.34 14.12
N LEU A 163 -12.59 -6.65 13.56
CA LEU A 163 -12.71 -5.93 12.29
C LEU A 163 -12.99 -6.88 11.13
N THR A 164 -12.23 -7.97 11.05
CA THR A 164 -12.39 -8.98 9.99
C THR A 164 -13.75 -9.67 10.09
N ALA A 165 -14.18 -10.09 11.28
CA ALA A 165 -15.49 -10.68 11.53
C ALA A 165 -16.62 -9.70 11.15
N HIS A 166 -16.46 -8.42 11.46
CA HIS A 166 -17.41 -7.38 11.05
C HIS A 166 -17.57 -7.31 9.55
N PHE A 167 -16.46 -7.21 8.78
CA PHE A 167 -16.52 -7.15 7.32
C PHE A 167 -17.11 -8.42 6.71
N LEU A 168 -16.66 -9.59 7.16
CA LEU A 168 -17.13 -10.87 6.64
C LEU A 168 -18.64 -11.10 6.91
N ASN A 169 -19.15 -10.64 8.04
CA ASN A 169 -20.56 -10.75 8.36
C ASN A 169 -21.41 -9.68 7.66
N LYS A 170 -21.00 -8.40 7.73
CA LYS A 170 -21.78 -7.27 7.19
C LYS A 170 -21.90 -7.33 5.68
N TYR A 171 -20.83 -7.71 4.98
CA TYR A 171 -20.76 -7.76 3.52
C TYR A 171 -20.80 -9.19 2.97
N LYS A 172 -21.32 -10.15 3.74
CA LYS A 172 -21.29 -11.60 3.42
C LYS A 172 -21.79 -11.96 2.02
N ASP A 173 -22.76 -11.22 1.50
CA ASP A 173 -23.38 -11.48 0.20
C ASP A 173 -22.77 -10.66 -0.95
N ARG A 174 -21.78 -9.78 -0.66
CA ARG A 174 -21.09 -8.95 -1.65
C ARG A 174 -19.76 -9.57 -2.04
N ASP A 175 -19.47 -9.57 -3.34
CA ASP A 175 -18.14 -9.87 -3.87
C ASP A 175 -17.26 -8.60 -3.73
N VAL A 176 -16.74 -8.40 -2.53
CA VAL A 176 -15.86 -7.29 -2.15
C VAL A 176 -14.68 -7.80 -1.34
N SER A 177 -13.53 -7.20 -1.49
CA SER A 177 -12.32 -7.54 -0.72
C SER A 177 -11.84 -6.36 0.11
N PHE A 178 -11.47 -6.60 1.35
CA PHE A 178 -10.78 -5.66 2.23
C PHE A 178 -9.34 -6.13 2.44
N ILE A 179 -8.37 -5.28 2.13
CA ILE A 179 -6.94 -5.54 2.36
C ILE A 179 -6.50 -4.67 3.53
N LEU A 180 -6.19 -5.32 4.65
CA LEU A 180 -5.79 -4.66 5.89
C LEU A 180 -4.27 -4.52 5.89
N SER A 181 -3.75 -3.33 5.56
CA SER A 181 -2.32 -3.05 5.45
C SER A 181 -1.82 -2.15 6.60
N ASN A 182 -0.53 -1.98 6.74
CA ASN A 182 0.11 -0.93 7.52
C ASN A 182 0.59 0.19 6.58
N TRP A 183 0.95 1.33 7.12
CA TRP A 183 1.69 2.34 6.39
C TRP A 183 3.19 2.04 6.42
N GLU A 184 3.87 2.08 5.29
CA GLU A 184 5.32 2.11 5.06
C GLU A 184 6.18 1.48 6.17
N GLY A 185 6.14 0.14 6.26
CA GLY A 185 6.65 -0.62 7.40
C GLY A 185 8.12 -0.37 7.75
N ASP A 186 8.97 -0.06 6.76
CA ASP A 186 10.39 0.23 7.04
C ASP A 186 10.57 1.54 7.82
N TRP A 187 9.72 2.55 7.61
CA TRP A 187 9.72 3.73 8.48
C TRP A 187 9.24 3.40 9.89
N MET A 188 8.24 2.54 10.02
CA MET A 188 7.80 2.06 11.34
C MET A 188 8.93 1.32 12.04
N LEU A 189 9.61 0.39 11.34
CA LEU A 189 10.75 -0.35 11.85
C LEU A 189 11.88 0.56 12.35
N ARG A 190 12.12 1.66 11.63
CA ARG A 190 13.18 2.63 11.95
C ARG A 190 12.78 3.66 13.02
N GLY A 191 11.52 3.70 13.42
CA GLY A 191 10.99 4.64 14.41
C GLY A 191 10.58 5.99 13.82
N GLY A 192 10.32 6.07 12.51
CA GLY A 192 9.78 7.23 11.83
C GLY A 192 10.59 7.72 10.62
N THR A 193 10.19 8.86 10.08
CA THR A 193 10.76 9.47 8.86
C THR A 193 11.80 10.55 9.15
N SER A 194 12.02 10.92 10.42
CA SER A 194 12.92 12.00 10.80
C SER A 194 14.38 11.67 10.46
N ALA A 195 15.23 12.70 10.37
CA ALA A 195 16.66 12.54 10.13
C ALA A 195 17.34 11.66 11.21
N LYS A 196 16.82 11.69 12.45
CA LYS A 196 17.29 10.86 13.56
C LYS A 196 16.93 9.37 13.40
N SER A 197 15.89 9.06 12.65
CA SER A 197 15.42 7.70 12.34
C SER A 197 15.99 7.15 11.03
N LYS A 198 16.83 7.93 10.33
CA LYS A 198 17.46 7.49 9.09
C LYS A 198 18.60 6.53 9.40
N TRP A 199 18.31 5.25 9.30
CA TRP A 199 19.37 4.25 9.24
C TRP A 199 20.14 4.43 7.95
N ARG A 200 21.47 4.38 8.08
CA ARG A 200 22.40 4.36 6.95
C ARG A 200 23.19 3.05 7.04
N LYS A 201 23.87 2.69 5.97
CA LYS A 201 24.68 1.48 5.90
C LYS A 201 25.65 1.33 7.08
N ASP A 202 26.16 2.44 7.58
CA ASP A 202 27.17 2.57 8.65
C ASP A 202 26.60 3.00 10.01
N SER A 203 25.30 3.20 10.10
CA SER A 203 24.65 3.74 11.31
C SER A 203 23.27 3.13 11.59
N VAL A 204 23.19 1.79 11.56
CA VAL A 204 21.99 1.05 11.98
C VAL A 204 21.84 1.14 13.49
N SER A 205 20.62 1.38 13.97
CA SER A 205 20.34 1.43 15.40
C SER A 205 20.75 0.12 16.13
N PRO A 206 21.41 0.18 17.28
CA PRO A 206 21.71 -1.01 18.08
C PRO A 206 20.45 -1.75 18.54
N ASN A 207 19.29 -1.07 18.58
CA ASN A 207 18.01 -1.66 18.91
C ASN A 207 17.30 -2.34 17.70
N ALA A 208 17.94 -2.38 16.53
CA ALA A 208 17.33 -3.00 15.33
C ALA A 208 16.87 -4.45 15.56
N PRO A 209 17.60 -5.34 16.24
CA PRO A 209 17.14 -6.71 16.47
C PRO A 209 15.83 -6.78 17.27
N VAL A 210 15.68 -5.96 18.31
CA VAL A 210 14.45 -5.90 19.13
C VAL A 210 13.29 -5.35 18.30
N ARG A 211 13.53 -4.30 17.51
CA ARG A 211 12.51 -3.72 16.63
C ARG A 211 12.04 -4.70 15.55
N VAL A 212 12.97 -5.44 14.94
CA VAL A 212 12.64 -6.51 13.98
C VAL A 212 11.78 -7.57 14.64
N LYS A 213 12.16 -8.05 15.84
CA LYS A 213 11.36 -9.02 16.59
C LYS A 213 9.95 -8.51 16.86
N ASN A 214 9.80 -7.29 17.34
CA ASN A 214 8.50 -6.70 17.65
C ASN A 214 7.65 -6.51 16.40
N MET A 215 8.24 -6.17 15.25
CA MET A 215 7.52 -6.11 13.97
C MET A 215 7.02 -7.49 13.53
N ILE A 216 7.85 -8.53 13.68
CA ILE A 216 7.45 -9.93 13.41
C ILE A 216 6.26 -10.32 14.28
N ASP A 217 6.33 -10.09 15.57
CA ASP A 217 5.28 -10.46 16.52
C ASP A 217 3.98 -9.69 16.24
N TRP A 218 4.08 -8.40 15.92
CA TRP A 218 2.93 -7.58 15.54
C TRP A 218 2.23 -8.07 14.26
N ILE A 219 2.99 -8.37 13.22
CA ILE A 219 2.44 -8.90 11.96
C ILE A 219 1.78 -10.27 12.19
N LYS A 220 2.41 -11.14 13.01
CA LYS A 220 1.83 -12.43 13.39
C LYS A 220 0.52 -12.27 14.13
N ALA A 221 0.42 -11.33 15.08
CA ALA A 221 -0.80 -11.06 15.81
C ALA A 221 -1.94 -10.60 14.90
N ARG A 222 -1.66 -9.67 13.96
CA ARG A 222 -2.61 -9.24 12.92
C ARG A 222 -3.10 -10.41 12.08
N GLN A 223 -2.16 -11.20 11.53
CA GLN A 223 -2.48 -12.33 10.66
C GLN A 223 -3.31 -13.39 11.41
N LYS A 224 -2.97 -13.66 12.66
CA LYS A 224 -3.71 -14.61 13.50
C LYS A 224 -5.16 -14.17 13.70
N GLY A 225 -5.40 -12.88 13.99
CA GLY A 225 -6.75 -12.31 14.10
C GLY A 225 -7.55 -12.49 12.81
N VAL A 226 -6.99 -12.11 11.68
CA VAL A 226 -7.63 -12.26 10.36
C VAL A 226 -7.91 -13.73 10.04
N SER A 227 -6.95 -14.62 10.23
CA SER A 227 -7.09 -16.05 9.89
C SER A 227 -8.15 -16.74 10.74
N ARG A 228 -8.24 -16.38 12.04
CA ARG A 228 -9.25 -16.92 12.95
C ARG A 228 -10.66 -16.50 12.55
N ALA A 229 -10.88 -15.22 12.24
CA ALA A 229 -12.18 -14.73 11.77
C ALA A 229 -12.59 -15.38 10.43
N ARG A 230 -11.66 -15.50 9.46
CA ARG A 230 -11.95 -16.18 8.18
C ARG A 230 -12.38 -17.65 8.35
N LYS A 231 -11.78 -18.36 9.30
CA LYS A 231 -12.18 -19.75 9.60
C LYS A 231 -13.61 -19.82 10.13
N GLU A 232 -14.00 -18.87 10.96
CA GLU A 232 -15.34 -18.82 11.57
C GLU A 232 -16.40 -18.36 10.55
N PHE A 233 -16.09 -17.39 9.71
CA PHE A 233 -17.01 -16.83 8.70
C PHE A 233 -16.73 -17.35 7.28
N SER A 234 -16.45 -18.63 7.11
CA SER A 234 -15.99 -19.24 5.86
C SER A 234 -16.98 -19.17 4.69
N ASN A 235 -18.27 -18.96 4.94
CA ASN A 235 -19.33 -18.88 3.92
C ASN A 235 -19.52 -17.48 3.33
N SER A 236 -18.75 -16.47 3.75
CA SER A 236 -18.86 -15.11 3.25
C SER A 236 -18.31 -15.00 1.81
N LYS A 237 -19.03 -14.28 0.92
CA LYS A 237 -18.50 -13.86 -0.38
C LYS A 237 -17.50 -12.72 -0.24
N CYS A 238 -17.62 -11.90 0.81
CA CYS A 238 -16.64 -10.90 1.17
C CYS A 238 -15.32 -11.58 1.55
N LYS A 239 -14.20 -11.00 1.15
CA LYS A 239 -12.86 -11.47 1.47
C LYS A 239 -12.11 -10.44 2.28
N VAL A 240 -11.33 -10.89 3.25
CA VAL A 240 -10.46 -10.03 4.04
C VAL A 240 -9.05 -10.61 4.03
N TYR A 241 -8.07 -9.79 3.68
CA TYR A 241 -6.66 -10.15 3.61
C TYR A 241 -5.85 -9.28 4.57
N ASN A 242 -4.82 -9.86 5.19
CA ASN A 242 -3.79 -9.09 5.87
C ASN A 242 -2.60 -8.87 4.93
N ALA A 243 -2.20 -7.62 4.77
CA ALA A 243 -1.05 -7.26 3.96
C ALA A 243 0.02 -6.56 4.80
N VAL A 244 1.28 -6.71 4.37
CA VAL A 244 2.40 -5.95 4.91
C VAL A 244 2.88 -4.97 3.85
N GLU A 245 2.87 -3.68 4.17
CA GLU A 245 3.42 -2.65 3.29
C GLU A 245 4.89 -2.38 3.61
N VAL A 246 5.73 -2.44 2.58
CA VAL A 246 7.16 -2.17 2.59
C VAL A 246 7.48 -0.91 1.78
N ASN A 247 8.62 -0.26 2.04
CA ASN A 247 8.99 0.95 1.30
C ASN A 247 10.51 1.17 1.14
N LYS A 248 11.34 0.26 1.67
CA LYS A 248 12.81 0.29 1.56
C LYS A 248 13.36 -1.07 1.16
N VAL A 249 12.85 -1.58 0.05
CA VAL A 249 13.21 -2.90 -0.49
C VAL A 249 14.71 -2.96 -0.80
N TYR A 250 15.24 -1.93 -1.44
CA TYR A 250 16.64 -1.88 -1.87
C TYR A 250 17.63 -1.64 -0.75
N ASP A 251 17.24 -1.03 0.37
CA ASP A 251 18.13 -0.87 1.53
C ASP A 251 18.55 -2.22 2.12
N GLY A 252 17.60 -3.18 2.21
CA GLY A 252 17.90 -4.53 2.67
C GLY A 252 18.75 -5.33 1.70
N ILE A 253 18.45 -5.21 0.40
CA ILE A 253 19.08 -6.03 -0.65
C ILE A 253 20.49 -5.53 -0.97
N LEU A 254 20.67 -4.22 -1.21
CA LEU A 254 21.95 -3.67 -1.65
C LEU A 254 22.92 -3.40 -0.50
N TYR A 255 22.41 -3.12 0.70
CA TYR A 255 23.22 -2.66 1.82
C TYR A 255 23.19 -3.59 3.03
N SER A 256 22.49 -4.73 2.94
CA SER A 256 22.31 -5.68 4.06
C SER A 256 21.77 -5.02 5.32
N MET A 257 20.99 -3.94 5.18
CA MET A 257 20.38 -3.23 6.29
C MET A 257 19.14 -4.00 6.75
N PRO A 258 18.85 -4.05 8.06
CA PRO A 258 17.58 -4.57 8.53
C PRO A 258 16.40 -3.83 7.86
N SER A 259 15.51 -4.60 7.24
CA SER A 259 14.33 -4.09 6.53
C SER A 259 13.15 -5.04 6.72
N ILE A 260 11.96 -4.56 6.42
CA ILE A 260 10.79 -5.44 6.41
C ILE A 260 11.01 -6.57 5.40
N THR A 261 11.55 -6.26 4.22
CA THR A 261 11.76 -7.25 3.16
C THR A 261 12.67 -8.38 3.59
N THR A 262 13.86 -8.09 4.08
CA THR A 262 14.91 -9.11 4.33
C THR A 262 14.90 -9.66 5.76
N SER A 263 14.38 -8.90 6.73
CA SER A 263 14.46 -9.28 8.14
C SER A 263 13.11 -9.69 8.76
N VAL A 264 11.99 -9.24 8.20
CA VAL A 264 10.67 -9.50 8.75
C VAL A 264 9.89 -10.51 7.90
N LEU A 265 9.73 -10.28 6.58
CA LEU A 265 8.94 -11.15 5.70
C LEU A 265 9.35 -12.63 5.76
N PRO A 266 10.65 -13.01 5.82
CA PRO A 266 11.02 -14.42 5.93
C PRO A 266 10.54 -15.13 7.20
N ASN A 267 10.15 -14.35 8.23
CA ASN A 267 9.79 -14.85 9.55
C ASN A 267 8.30 -14.77 9.87
N VAL A 268 7.48 -14.36 8.89
CA VAL A 268 6.03 -14.23 9.03
C VAL A 268 5.31 -14.86 7.84
N GLU A 269 4.12 -15.39 8.07
CA GLU A 269 3.18 -15.71 7.00
C GLU A 269 2.23 -14.52 6.82
N VAL A 270 2.00 -14.10 5.57
CA VAL A 270 1.09 -13.00 5.23
C VAL A 270 0.30 -13.32 3.96
N ASP A 271 -0.88 -12.73 3.82
CA ASP A 271 -1.68 -12.98 2.61
C ASP A 271 -1.13 -12.20 1.42
N MET A 272 -0.69 -10.97 1.62
CA MET A 272 -0.20 -10.09 0.56
C MET A 272 0.95 -9.21 1.04
N VAL A 273 1.75 -8.70 0.08
CA VAL A 273 2.75 -7.65 0.32
C VAL A 273 2.42 -6.46 -0.56
N ALA A 274 2.27 -5.29 0.06
CA ALA A 274 2.16 -4.01 -0.61
C ALA A 274 3.53 -3.32 -0.67
N TRP A 275 3.81 -2.63 -1.76
CA TRP A 275 5.04 -1.86 -1.89
C TRP A 275 4.74 -0.39 -2.20
N SER A 276 5.12 0.52 -1.28
CA SER A 276 5.27 1.93 -1.59
C SER A 276 6.55 2.09 -2.39
N ALA A 277 6.44 1.98 -3.73
CA ALA A 277 7.50 1.62 -4.64
C ALA A 277 8.42 2.80 -5.04
N TYR A 278 8.59 3.79 -4.16
CA TYR A 278 9.39 4.98 -4.46
C TYR A 278 10.89 4.68 -4.60
N ASP A 279 11.41 3.71 -3.86
CA ASP A 279 12.81 3.27 -3.99
C ASP A 279 13.03 2.34 -5.19
N GLY A 280 11.95 1.88 -5.84
CA GLY A 280 11.96 1.12 -7.10
C GLY A 280 11.83 1.97 -8.36
N LYS A 281 11.74 3.29 -8.26
CA LYS A 281 11.65 4.17 -9.42
C LYS A 281 12.90 4.11 -10.29
N SER A 282 12.71 3.89 -11.59
CA SER A 282 13.70 4.08 -12.67
C SER A 282 12.96 4.42 -13.96
N ASP A 283 13.62 5.11 -14.87
CA ASP A 283 12.99 5.56 -16.12
C ASP A 283 12.65 4.41 -17.08
N ASP A 284 13.33 3.26 -16.90
CA ASP A 284 13.16 2.03 -17.67
C ASP A 284 12.27 0.96 -16.99
N GLY A 285 11.94 1.14 -15.70
CA GLY A 285 11.13 0.21 -14.92
C GLY A 285 11.88 -1.05 -14.43
N ILE A 286 13.12 -1.29 -14.84
CA ILE A 286 13.89 -2.50 -14.47
C ILE A 286 13.99 -2.65 -12.96
N LYS A 287 14.28 -1.55 -12.27
CA LYS A 287 14.40 -1.55 -10.82
C LYS A 287 13.08 -1.94 -10.14
N MET A 288 11.94 -1.49 -10.64
CA MET A 288 10.64 -1.89 -10.12
C MET A 288 10.35 -3.36 -10.40
N TYR A 289 10.61 -3.83 -11.61
CA TYR A 289 10.46 -5.24 -11.99
C TYR A 289 11.22 -6.17 -11.04
N LYS A 290 12.52 -5.91 -10.84
CA LYS A 290 13.38 -6.67 -9.92
C LYS A 290 12.91 -6.59 -8.47
N GLY A 291 12.45 -5.42 -8.02
CA GLY A 291 11.94 -5.24 -6.66
C GLY A 291 10.72 -6.10 -6.36
N ILE A 292 9.82 -6.30 -7.33
CA ILE A 292 8.68 -7.21 -7.21
C ILE A 292 9.15 -8.66 -7.05
N ASP A 293 10.16 -9.10 -7.82
CA ASP A 293 10.72 -10.44 -7.71
C ASP A 293 11.40 -10.68 -6.36
N TYR A 294 12.13 -9.68 -5.84
CA TYR A 294 12.69 -9.74 -4.49
C TYR A 294 11.62 -9.90 -3.42
N LEU A 295 10.53 -9.15 -3.51
CA LEU A 295 9.43 -9.26 -2.56
C LEU A 295 8.79 -10.66 -2.61
N ARG A 296 8.57 -11.19 -3.80
CA ARG A 296 8.07 -12.56 -3.96
C ARG A 296 9.01 -13.60 -3.39
N HIS A 297 10.33 -13.37 -3.51
CA HIS A 297 11.32 -14.29 -2.95
C HIS A 297 11.20 -14.36 -1.42
N TYR A 298 11.18 -13.23 -0.75
CA TYR A 298 11.18 -13.16 0.72
C TYR A 298 9.80 -13.38 1.36
N MET A 299 8.71 -13.32 0.58
CA MET A 299 7.36 -13.52 1.08
C MET A 299 7.05 -14.99 1.35
N ASN A 300 6.50 -15.27 2.54
CA ASN A 300 5.87 -16.54 2.86
C ASN A 300 4.34 -16.34 2.85
N PRO A 301 3.63 -16.89 1.84
CA PRO A 301 2.18 -16.74 1.78
C PRO A 301 1.51 -17.64 2.82
N THR A 302 0.39 -17.18 3.39
CA THR A 302 -0.44 -18.03 4.26
C THR A 302 -1.03 -19.22 3.47
N PRO A 303 -1.43 -20.31 4.13
CA PRO A 303 -2.13 -21.42 3.46
C PRO A 303 -3.43 -21.00 2.75
N TYR A 304 -4.06 -19.92 3.20
CA TYR A 304 -5.24 -19.34 2.54
C TYR A 304 -4.97 -18.89 1.11
N MET A 305 -3.74 -18.46 0.82
CA MET A 305 -3.30 -18.00 -0.50
C MET A 305 -2.90 -19.15 -1.45
N LYS A 306 -2.93 -20.41 -0.98
CA LYS A 306 -2.63 -21.62 -1.77
C LYS A 306 -1.28 -21.58 -2.50
N GLY A 307 -0.29 -20.95 -1.89
CA GLY A 307 1.06 -20.81 -2.45
C GLY A 307 1.27 -19.59 -3.34
N GLU A 308 0.20 -18.87 -3.67
CA GLU A 308 0.29 -17.63 -4.47
C GLU A 308 0.95 -16.51 -3.68
N LYS A 309 1.96 -15.88 -4.29
CA LYS A 309 2.73 -14.77 -3.71
C LYS A 309 2.24 -13.43 -4.27
N PHE A 310 1.14 -12.91 -3.71
CA PHE A 310 0.56 -11.65 -4.15
C PHE A 310 1.35 -10.46 -3.62
N VAL A 311 2.13 -9.87 -4.52
CA VAL A 311 2.79 -8.58 -4.34
C VAL A 311 2.06 -7.55 -5.20
N PHE A 312 1.78 -6.36 -4.67
CA PHE A 312 1.15 -5.27 -5.41
C PHE A 312 1.81 -3.92 -5.12
N ILE A 313 1.63 -2.97 -6.03
CA ILE A 313 2.11 -1.60 -5.84
C ILE A 313 1.09 -0.85 -4.98
N GLY A 314 1.45 -0.62 -3.72
CA GLY A 314 0.64 0.09 -2.74
C GLY A 314 0.65 1.60 -2.92
N GLU A 315 1.79 2.15 -3.39
CA GLU A 315 1.95 3.57 -3.69
C GLU A 315 3.00 3.77 -4.78
N ILE A 316 2.68 4.64 -5.72
CA ILE A 316 3.61 5.14 -6.75
C ILE A 316 3.06 6.45 -7.32
N ASN A 317 3.92 7.39 -7.63
CA ASN A 317 3.55 8.61 -8.35
C ASN A 317 4.70 9.22 -9.12
N GLU A 318 4.40 10.26 -9.88
CA GLU A 318 5.32 11.30 -10.30
C GLU A 318 4.68 12.68 -10.07
N HIS A 319 5.51 13.71 -9.86
CA HIS A 319 5.06 15.05 -9.55
C HIS A 319 5.03 15.93 -10.80
N GLU A 320 3.95 16.68 -11.02
CA GLU A 320 3.87 17.62 -12.14
C GLU A 320 4.67 18.91 -11.92
N ASN A 321 4.70 19.39 -10.66
CA ASN A 321 5.24 20.71 -10.31
C ASN A 321 6.64 20.67 -9.67
N ARG A 322 7.27 19.49 -9.58
CA ARG A 322 8.65 19.33 -9.09
C ARG A 322 9.58 18.89 -10.22
N ASN A 323 10.86 19.22 -10.10
CA ASN A 323 11.94 18.74 -10.98
C ASN A 323 11.75 19.10 -12.47
N ASN A 324 11.01 20.18 -12.77
CA ASN A 324 10.72 20.62 -14.15
C ASN A 324 10.16 19.51 -15.04
N ARG A 325 9.31 18.65 -14.48
CA ARG A 325 8.67 17.56 -15.22
C ARG A 325 7.78 18.11 -16.34
N THR A 326 7.75 17.40 -17.45
CA THR A 326 6.83 17.67 -18.56
C THR A 326 5.69 16.65 -18.57
N LYS A 327 4.58 16.97 -19.24
CA LYS A 327 3.47 16.03 -19.45
C LYS A 327 3.95 14.74 -20.10
N ALA A 328 4.78 14.86 -21.15
CA ALA A 328 5.34 13.71 -21.84
C ALA A 328 6.15 12.79 -20.91
N TYR A 329 6.96 13.38 -20.01
CA TYR A 329 7.72 12.62 -19.03
C TYR A 329 6.80 11.85 -18.06
N VAL A 330 5.82 12.55 -17.45
CA VAL A 330 4.91 11.92 -16.48
C VAL A 330 4.08 10.80 -17.12
N GLN A 331 3.60 11.03 -18.34
CA GLN A 331 2.84 10.00 -19.06
C GLN A 331 3.72 8.83 -19.49
N ASN A 332 4.98 9.06 -19.94
CA ASN A 332 5.91 7.97 -20.23
C ASN A 332 6.26 7.17 -18.98
N PHE A 333 6.53 7.82 -17.85
CA PHE A 333 6.78 7.16 -16.58
C PHE A 333 5.58 6.28 -16.17
N THR A 334 4.37 6.80 -16.29
CA THR A 334 3.13 6.06 -15.98
C THR A 334 2.96 4.85 -16.91
N ASP A 335 3.28 4.99 -18.19
CA ASP A 335 3.25 3.92 -19.19
C ASP A 335 4.28 2.81 -18.91
N VAL A 336 5.50 3.18 -18.50
CA VAL A 336 6.52 2.22 -18.05
C VAL A 336 6.05 1.43 -16.83
N ILE A 337 5.47 2.12 -15.83
CA ILE A 337 4.91 1.45 -14.64
C ILE A 337 3.81 0.47 -15.05
N MET A 338 2.93 0.85 -15.97
CA MET A 338 1.89 -0.05 -16.48
C MET A 338 2.50 -1.22 -17.26
N GLY A 339 3.60 -1.03 -17.97
CA GLY A 339 4.39 -2.11 -18.58
C GLY A 339 4.92 -3.11 -17.56
N VAL A 340 5.53 -2.62 -16.47
CA VAL A 340 5.98 -3.48 -15.36
C VAL A 340 4.80 -4.22 -14.73
N TYR A 341 3.70 -3.50 -14.46
CA TYR A 341 2.48 -4.06 -13.89
C TYR A 341 1.96 -5.25 -14.71
N LEU A 342 1.84 -5.08 -16.02
CA LEU A 342 1.35 -6.12 -16.93
C LEU A 342 2.36 -7.26 -17.09
N ALA A 343 3.65 -6.96 -17.24
CA ALA A 343 4.70 -7.97 -17.39
C ALA A 343 4.83 -8.87 -16.15
N GLN A 344 4.68 -8.31 -14.96
CA GLN A 344 4.74 -9.02 -13.68
C GLN A 344 3.41 -9.63 -13.24
N ASN A 345 2.32 -9.34 -13.96
CA ASN A 345 0.95 -9.78 -13.62
C ASN A 345 0.62 -9.58 -12.13
N ILE A 346 0.88 -8.38 -11.62
CA ILE A 346 0.57 -8.06 -10.22
C ILE A 346 -0.92 -7.74 -10.06
N PRO A 347 -1.54 -8.06 -8.90
CA PRO A 347 -2.99 -7.96 -8.76
C PRO A 347 -3.51 -6.52 -8.74
N TYR A 348 -2.78 -5.59 -8.10
CA TYR A 348 -3.24 -4.22 -7.90
C TYR A 348 -2.10 -3.22 -8.04
N ILE A 349 -2.48 -2.01 -8.47
CA ILE A 349 -1.64 -0.82 -8.45
C ILE A 349 -2.45 0.37 -7.94
N PHE A 350 -1.92 1.10 -6.96
CA PHE A 350 -2.52 2.31 -6.41
C PHE A 350 -1.62 3.51 -6.66
N TYR A 351 -2.16 4.51 -7.37
CA TYR A 351 -1.48 5.77 -7.59
C TYR A 351 -1.56 6.65 -6.32
N TRP A 352 -0.48 7.30 -5.96
CA TRP A 352 -0.43 8.30 -4.90
C TRP A 352 -0.44 9.68 -5.52
N GLU A 353 -1.53 10.42 -5.54
CA GLU A 353 -2.83 10.14 -4.93
C GLU A 353 -3.96 10.87 -5.68
N LEU A 354 -5.20 10.79 -5.20
CA LEU A 354 -6.33 11.47 -5.84
C LEU A 354 -6.17 13.00 -5.82
N TYR A 355 -5.91 13.59 -4.64
CA TYR A 355 -5.71 15.02 -4.42
C TYR A 355 -4.37 15.26 -3.73
N SER A 356 -3.50 16.08 -4.34
CA SER A 356 -2.13 16.28 -3.85
C SER A 356 -2.07 16.71 -2.38
N ASN A 357 -1.27 16.00 -1.60
CA ASN A 357 -1.01 16.29 -0.19
C ASN A 357 0.33 16.98 0.06
N ASP A 358 1.21 17.01 -0.92
CA ASP A 358 2.55 17.56 -0.81
C ASP A 358 2.63 18.98 -1.32
N THR A 359 3.31 19.85 -0.58
CA THR A 359 3.66 21.19 -1.06
C THR A 359 4.85 21.13 -2.01
N LYS A 360 4.92 22.08 -2.95
CA LYS A 360 5.99 22.18 -3.95
C LYS A 360 7.38 22.23 -3.32
N THR A 361 7.51 22.93 -2.19
CA THR A 361 8.78 23.11 -1.48
C THR A 361 9.08 22.03 -0.46
N GLY A 362 8.18 21.07 -0.25
CA GLY A 362 8.31 20.07 0.82
C GLY A 362 8.07 20.63 2.23
N SER A 363 7.53 21.86 2.35
CA SER A 363 7.19 22.48 3.62
C SER A 363 6.03 21.73 4.32
N LYS A 364 5.82 22.02 5.61
CA LYS A 364 4.72 21.41 6.36
C LYS A 364 3.37 21.70 5.71
N LYS A 365 2.45 20.76 5.84
CA LYS A 365 1.05 20.91 5.45
C LYS A 365 0.46 22.17 6.07
N GLN A 366 -0.35 22.88 5.29
CA GLN A 366 -1.02 24.10 5.72
C GLN A 366 -2.44 23.78 6.20
N ASP A 367 -2.95 24.59 7.12
CA ASP A 367 -4.35 24.47 7.61
C ASP A 367 -5.38 25.13 6.69
N ARG A 368 -4.95 25.64 5.55
CA ARG A 368 -5.80 26.22 4.50
C ARG A 368 -5.79 25.38 3.23
N VAL A 369 -6.75 25.63 2.36
CA VAL A 369 -6.75 25.13 0.98
C VAL A 369 -5.58 25.73 0.20
N LEU A 370 -4.81 24.89 -0.50
CA LEU A 370 -3.69 25.31 -1.31
C LEU A 370 -4.06 25.39 -2.79
N LYS A 371 -3.44 26.35 -3.49
CA LYS A 371 -3.56 26.49 -4.94
C LYS A 371 -2.63 25.52 -5.67
N ALA A 372 -2.90 25.30 -6.96
CA ALA A 372 -2.14 24.35 -7.77
C ALA A 372 -0.64 24.65 -7.81
N GLU A 373 -0.23 25.91 -7.89
CA GLU A 373 1.18 26.34 -7.93
C GLU A 373 1.95 26.14 -6.63
N GLU A 374 1.23 25.97 -5.51
CA GLU A 374 1.81 25.71 -4.19
C GLU A 374 2.05 24.22 -3.93
N LEU A 375 1.44 23.36 -4.73
CA LEU A 375 1.44 21.91 -4.57
C LEU A 375 2.51 21.23 -5.43
N ALA A 376 2.96 20.07 -5.00
CA ALA A 376 3.93 19.25 -5.71
C ALA A 376 3.38 18.65 -7.00
N GLY A 377 2.06 18.44 -7.06
CA GLY A 377 1.40 17.90 -8.24
C GLY A 377 1.41 16.38 -8.33
N ASN A 378 1.37 15.68 -7.20
CA ASN A 378 1.18 14.23 -7.12
C ASN A 378 -0.32 13.86 -7.10
N TRP A 379 -1.09 14.42 -7.99
CA TRP A 379 -2.54 14.31 -8.07
C TRP A 379 -3.04 13.52 -9.27
N LEU A 380 -4.22 12.92 -9.15
CA LEU A 380 -5.04 12.54 -10.30
C LEU A 380 -5.96 13.70 -10.74
N ILE A 381 -6.53 14.43 -9.79
CA ILE A 381 -7.40 15.58 -10.05
C ILE A 381 -6.78 16.81 -9.43
N ARG A 382 -6.68 17.89 -10.20
CA ARG A 382 -6.14 19.19 -9.77
C ARG A 382 -7.14 19.99 -8.94
N PRO A 383 -6.68 21.06 -8.26
CA PRO A 383 -7.57 21.95 -7.47
C PRO A 383 -8.71 22.61 -8.26
N ASP A 384 -8.56 22.76 -9.57
CA ASP A 384 -9.61 23.29 -10.47
C ASP A 384 -10.57 22.20 -11.00
N GLY A 385 -10.40 20.95 -10.53
CA GLY A 385 -11.21 19.80 -10.97
C GLY A 385 -10.75 19.14 -12.27
N SER A 386 -9.75 19.69 -12.98
CA SER A 386 -9.21 19.12 -14.19
C SER A 386 -8.36 17.88 -13.91
N PHE A 387 -8.16 17.07 -14.96
CA PHE A 387 -7.31 15.88 -14.86
C PHE A 387 -5.83 16.25 -14.72
N GLY A 388 -5.13 15.58 -13.79
CA GLY A 388 -3.69 15.51 -13.78
C GLY A 388 -3.17 14.70 -14.99
N TRP A 389 -1.89 14.86 -15.34
CA TRP A 389 -1.30 14.19 -16.51
C TRP A 389 -1.33 12.66 -16.40
N ALA A 390 -1.16 12.12 -15.21
CA ALA A 390 -1.31 10.68 -14.97
C ALA A 390 -2.79 10.23 -15.14
N GLN A 391 -3.76 11.06 -14.68
CA GLN A 391 -5.18 10.74 -14.84
C GLN A 391 -5.62 10.77 -16.31
N GLU A 392 -5.12 11.70 -17.09
CA GLU A 392 -5.41 11.70 -18.55
C GLU A 392 -4.95 10.37 -19.20
N TYR A 393 -3.77 9.88 -18.80
CA TYR A 393 -3.26 8.59 -19.27
C TYR A 393 -4.13 7.43 -18.79
N PHE A 394 -4.45 7.37 -17.50
CA PHE A 394 -5.28 6.29 -16.93
C PHE A 394 -6.71 6.30 -17.48
N HIS A 395 -7.30 7.48 -17.70
CA HIS A 395 -8.62 7.62 -18.31
C HIS A 395 -8.66 6.93 -19.68
N ASN A 396 -7.68 7.17 -20.53
CA ASN A 396 -7.59 6.53 -21.84
C ASN A 396 -7.48 4.98 -21.73
N LEU A 397 -6.77 4.46 -20.74
CA LEU A 397 -6.68 3.01 -20.52
C LEU A 397 -8.00 2.43 -20.02
N LEU A 398 -8.67 3.10 -19.09
CA LEU A 398 -9.97 2.67 -18.57
C LEU A 398 -11.05 2.65 -19.66
N GLU A 399 -11.07 3.65 -20.55
CA GLU A 399 -11.99 3.67 -21.69
C GLU A 399 -11.71 2.51 -22.69
N LYS A 400 -10.43 2.24 -23.00
CA LYS A 400 -10.05 1.08 -23.82
C LYS A 400 -10.47 -0.25 -23.16
N SER A 401 -10.34 -0.37 -21.83
CA SER A 401 -10.78 -1.54 -21.08
C SER A 401 -12.31 -1.74 -21.14
N ARG A 402 -13.07 -0.65 -21.07
CA ARG A 402 -14.55 -0.70 -21.15
C ARG A 402 -15.06 -1.17 -22.51
N THR A 403 -14.46 -0.70 -23.60
CA THR A 403 -14.87 -1.06 -24.98
C THR A 403 -14.71 -2.55 -25.22
N LYS A 404 -13.65 -3.18 -24.70
CA LYS A 404 -13.46 -4.63 -24.78
C LYS A 404 -14.54 -5.44 -24.06
N ASN A 405 -15.01 -4.96 -22.89
CA ASN A 405 -16.08 -5.62 -22.14
C ASN A 405 -17.41 -5.64 -22.89
N ILE A 406 -17.66 -4.67 -23.77
CA ILE A 406 -18.88 -4.61 -24.59
C ILE A 406 -18.79 -5.57 -25.77
N THR A 407 -17.63 -5.62 -26.45
CA THR A 407 -17.43 -6.51 -27.61
C THR A 407 -17.30 -7.99 -27.25
N SER A 408 -16.89 -8.33 -26.03
CA SER A 408 -16.80 -9.74 -25.56
C SER A 408 -18.14 -10.31 -25.05
N LYS A 409 -19.17 -9.49 -24.92
CA LYS A 409 -20.53 -9.91 -24.49
C LYS A 409 -21.54 -10.02 -25.64
N ASN A 410 -21.15 -9.61 -26.83
CA ASN A 410 -21.88 -9.80 -28.11
C ASN A 410 -21.22 -10.93 -28.91
#